data_fd4892a1caab70306baf55532f0a6b1d
#
_entry.id   fd4892a1caab70306baf55532f0a6b1d
#
_cell.length_a   1.000
_cell.length_b   1.000
_cell.length_c   1.000
_cell.angle_alpha   90.00
_cell.angle_beta   90.00
_cell.angle_gamma   90.00
#
_symmetry.space_group_name_H-M   'P 1'
#
loop_
_entity.id
_entity.type
_entity.pdbx_description
1 polymer ?
#
loop_
_entity_poly.entity_id
_entity_poly.type
_entity_poly.pdbx_seq_one_letter_code
_entity_poly.pdbx_strand_id
1 'polypeptide(L)'
;MNRWISALVWLSFTAVMYLILVELIWPWFHLPDLGNIGFTLVFVIFSVAHCSAVEGSKRTSMFFVTSAVISYLMEEIGVRTGLIFGAYHYSDLLGPKLGHVPAIIPLAWFMMVYPAWAVARVLVQGIDTSAAPGLAAQAIIAAMVMTAWDVVMDPGMAAAGNWVWERGGLYFGVPRRNYFGWLLTTFVI
;
A
#
# COMPACT_ATOMS: atom_id res chain seq x y z
N MET A 1 25.42 -2.81 -7.13
CA MET A 1 24.05 -2.90 -7.71
C MET A 1 24.17 -3.20 -9.19
N ASN A 2 23.43 -4.18 -9.71
CA ASN A 2 23.43 -4.48 -11.14
C ASN A 2 22.86 -3.29 -11.91
N ARG A 3 23.52 -2.85 -13.01
CA ARG A 3 23.11 -1.69 -13.83
C ARG A 3 21.66 -1.78 -14.33
N TRP A 4 21.16 -2.98 -14.60
CA TRP A 4 19.79 -3.19 -15.06
C TRP A 4 18.76 -2.96 -13.95
N ILE A 5 19.06 -3.41 -12.72
CA ILE A 5 18.19 -3.14 -11.55
C ILE A 5 18.18 -1.64 -11.27
N SER A 6 19.33 -0.96 -11.33
CA SER A 6 19.41 0.49 -11.17
C SER A 6 18.58 1.23 -12.22
N ALA A 7 18.70 0.85 -13.49
CA ALA A 7 17.89 1.44 -14.56
C ALA A 7 16.39 1.23 -14.34
N LEU A 8 15.99 0.02 -13.94
CA LEU A 8 14.58 -0.29 -13.65
C LEU A 8 14.04 0.55 -12.49
N VAL A 9 14.83 0.73 -11.41
CA VAL A 9 14.46 1.58 -10.27
C VAL A 9 14.22 3.02 -10.72
N TRP A 10 15.15 3.61 -11.47
CA TRP A 10 15.01 5.00 -11.90
C TRP A 10 13.89 5.19 -12.92
N LEU A 11 13.71 4.27 -13.86
CA LEU A 11 12.62 4.34 -14.83
C LEU A 11 11.25 4.22 -14.16
N SER A 12 11.08 3.23 -13.26
CA SER A 12 9.82 3.07 -12.54
C SER A 12 9.56 4.20 -11.55
N PHE A 13 10.60 4.72 -10.87
CA PHE A 13 10.47 5.92 -10.04
C PHE A 13 10.00 7.12 -10.84
N THR A 14 10.63 7.39 -12.00
CA THR A 14 10.23 8.50 -12.88
C THR A 14 8.77 8.33 -13.35
N ALA A 15 8.38 7.10 -13.69
CA ALA A 15 7.01 6.82 -14.09
C ALA A 15 6.01 7.05 -12.94
N VAL A 16 6.32 6.61 -11.71
CA VAL A 16 5.49 6.90 -10.52
C VAL A 16 5.36 8.41 -10.30
N MET A 17 6.49 9.14 -10.36
CA MET A 17 6.47 10.61 -10.18
C MET A 17 5.66 11.31 -11.27
N TYR A 18 5.75 10.85 -12.52
CA TYR A 18 4.92 11.35 -13.62
C TYR A 18 3.43 11.12 -13.33
N LEU A 19 3.03 9.92 -12.92
CA LEU A 19 1.62 9.60 -12.64
C LEU A 19 1.08 10.41 -11.46
N ILE A 20 1.88 10.60 -10.39
CA ILE A 20 1.51 11.50 -9.28
C ILE A 20 1.34 12.94 -9.78
N LEU A 21 2.22 13.41 -10.64
CA LEU A 21 2.11 14.76 -11.22
C LEU A 21 0.83 14.88 -12.06
N VAL A 22 0.50 13.88 -12.87
CA VAL A 22 -0.73 13.85 -13.67
C VAL A 22 -1.96 13.99 -12.77
N GLU A 23 -2.04 13.23 -11.69
CA GLU A 23 -3.13 13.35 -10.71
C GLU A 23 -3.23 14.74 -10.09
N LEU A 24 -2.09 15.34 -9.71
CA LEU A 24 -2.06 16.66 -9.09
C LEU A 24 -2.52 17.78 -10.04
N ILE A 25 -2.21 17.67 -11.33
CA ILE A 25 -2.55 18.72 -12.33
C ILE A 25 -3.83 18.42 -13.11
N TRP A 26 -4.46 17.27 -12.89
CA TRP A 26 -5.66 16.81 -13.60
C TRP A 26 -6.78 17.86 -13.70
N PRO A 27 -7.06 18.66 -12.67
CA PRO A 27 -8.08 19.69 -12.77
C PRO A 27 -7.81 20.77 -13.84
N TRP A 28 -6.56 20.91 -14.27
CA TRP A 28 -6.15 21.94 -15.25
C TRP A 28 -5.70 21.34 -16.58
N PHE A 29 -5.07 20.17 -16.54
CA PHE A 29 -4.46 19.53 -17.72
C PHE A 29 -4.72 18.03 -17.72
N HIS A 30 -5.31 17.52 -18.80
CA HIS A 30 -5.55 16.10 -18.99
C HIS A 30 -4.38 15.48 -19.77
N LEU A 31 -3.46 14.88 -19.05
CA LEU A 31 -2.33 14.14 -19.61
C LEU A 31 -2.63 12.64 -19.64
N PRO A 32 -1.91 11.86 -20.47
CA PRO A 32 -2.06 10.39 -20.45
C PRO A 32 -1.84 9.81 -19.06
N ASP A 33 -2.79 9.03 -18.61
CA ASP A 33 -2.84 8.37 -17.32
C ASP A 33 -3.05 6.87 -17.55
N LEU A 34 -2.78 6.06 -16.53
CA LEU A 34 -2.92 4.60 -16.57
C LEU A 34 -4.09 4.10 -15.70
N GLY A 35 -4.80 4.99 -15.05
CA GLY A 35 -5.81 4.66 -14.05
C GLY A 35 -5.24 3.94 -12.81
N ASN A 36 -6.11 3.62 -11.86
CA ASN A 36 -5.70 3.04 -10.58
C ASN A 36 -4.92 1.74 -10.70
N ILE A 37 -5.32 0.85 -11.63
CA ILE A 37 -4.64 -0.44 -11.86
C ILE A 37 -3.24 -0.20 -12.42
N GLY A 38 -3.13 0.64 -13.46
CA GLY A 38 -1.84 0.93 -14.08
C GLY A 38 -0.88 1.64 -13.13
N PHE A 39 -1.37 2.62 -12.35
CA PHE A 39 -0.61 3.28 -11.29
C PHE A 39 -0.06 2.25 -10.29
N THR A 40 -0.94 1.38 -9.78
CA THR A 40 -0.56 0.33 -8.83
C THR A 40 0.54 -0.58 -9.39
N LEU A 41 0.39 -1.05 -10.63
CA LEU A 41 1.37 -1.95 -11.25
C LEU A 41 2.74 -1.28 -11.42
N VAL A 42 2.79 -0.03 -11.89
CA VAL A 42 4.04 0.73 -12.02
C VAL A 42 4.70 0.93 -10.66
N PHE A 43 3.93 1.27 -9.64
CA PHE A 43 4.47 1.47 -8.30
C PHE A 43 4.91 0.15 -7.65
N VAL A 44 4.22 -0.97 -7.87
CA VAL A 44 4.68 -2.32 -7.46
C VAL A 44 6.03 -2.63 -8.09
N ILE A 45 6.20 -2.37 -9.39
CA ILE A 45 7.48 -2.57 -10.08
C ILE A 45 8.59 -1.76 -9.42
N PHE A 46 8.34 -0.49 -9.10
CA PHE A 46 9.29 0.35 -8.37
C PHE A 46 9.64 -0.26 -7.01
N SER A 47 8.63 -0.61 -6.20
CA SER A 47 8.82 -1.14 -4.84
C SER A 47 9.58 -2.46 -4.86
N VAL A 48 9.27 -3.38 -5.78
CA VAL A 48 10.00 -4.65 -5.94
C VAL A 48 11.44 -4.41 -6.41
N ALA A 49 11.64 -3.56 -7.41
CA ALA A 49 12.97 -3.28 -7.95
C ALA A 49 13.87 -2.61 -6.90
N HIS A 50 13.34 -1.59 -6.20
CA HIS A 50 14.09 -0.88 -5.15
C HIS A 50 14.37 -1.79 -3.95
N CYS A 51 13.37 -2.54 -3.46
CA CYS A 51 13.58 -3.52 -2.40
C CYS A 51 14.64 -4.55 -2.80
N SER A 52 14.60 -5.08 -4.03
CA SER A 52 15.59 -6.03 -4.53
C SER A 52 17.00 -5.44 -4.62
N ALA A 53 17.11 -4.16 -4.94
CA ALA A 53 18.37 -3.44 -4.98
C ALA A 53 19.00 -3.26 -3.58
N VAL A 54 18.15 -3.05 -2.55
CA VAL A 54 18.59 -2.78 -1.17
C VAL A 54 18.73 -4.04 -0.34
N GLU A 55 17.78 -4.95 -0.39
CA GLU A 55 17.70 -6.13 0.48
C GLU A 55 18.10 -7.45 -0.22
N GLY A 56 18.18 -7.42 -1.55
CA GLY A 56 18.39 -8.60 -2.37
C GLY A 56 17.13 -9.39 -2.67
N SER A 57 17.13 -10.13 -3.80
CA SER A 57 15.92 -10.75 -4.35
C SER A 57 15.23 -11.74 -3.41
N LYS A 58 16.01 -12.52 -2.63
CA LYS A 58 15.41 -13.52 -1.70
C LYS A 58 14.58 -12.84 -0.61
N ARG A 59 15.12 -11.81 0.05
CA ARG A 59 14.39 -11.08 1.11
C ARG A 59 13.19 -10.34 0.52
N THR A 60 13.36 -9.74 -0.66
CA THR A 60 12.25 -9.09 -1.38
C THR A 60 11.12 -10.06 -1.66
N SER A 61 11.42 -11.25 -2.20
CA SER A 61 10.39 -12.27 -2.48
C SER A 61 9.67 -12.71 -1.19
N MET A 62 10.42 -12.91 -0.10
CA MET A 62 9.82 -13.28 1.19
C MET A 62 8.90 -12.15 1.69
N PHE A 63 9.35 -10.91 1.68
CA PHE A 63 8.57 -9.76 2.13
C PHE A 63 7.32 -9.57 1.25
N PHE A 64 7.48 -9.67 -0.08
CA PHE A 64 6.36 -9.57 -1.02
C PHE A 64 5.29 -10.63 -0.75
N VAL A 65 5.69 -11.90 -0.64
CA VAL A 65 4.75 -13.01 -0.40
C VAL A 65 4.08 -12.86 0.97
N THR A 66 4.84 -12.53 2.02
CA THR A 66 4.29 -12.32 3.37
C THR A 66 3.26 -11.18 3.36
N SER A 67 3.63 -10.04 2.77
CA SER A 67 2.72 -8.88 2.63
C SER A 67 1.45 -9.26 1.86
N ALA A 68 1.60 -9.91 0.69
CA ALA A 68 0.46 -10.27 -0.14
C ALA A 68 -0.49 -11.27 0.54
N VAL A 69 0.06 -12.27 1.25
CA VAL A 69 -0.76 -13.28 1.95
C VAL A 69 -1.46 -12.66 3.15
N ILE A 70 -0.73 -11.94 4.00
CA ILE A 70 -1.32 -11.34 5.21
C ILE A 70 -2.38 -10.30 4.83
N SER A 71 -2.06 -9.39 3.91
CA SER A 71 -3.01 -8.38 3.48
C SER A 71 -4.25 -8.99 2.83
N TYR A 72 -4.09 -10.00 1.97
CA TYR A 72 -5.22 -10.70 1.38
C TYR A 72 -6.13 -11.32 2.46
N LEU A 73 -5.57 -12.01 3.44
CA LEU A 73 -6.35 -12.63 4.53
C LEU A 73 -7.06 -11.58 5.37
N MET A 74 -6.39 -10.49 5.72
CA MET A 74 -6.98 -9.39 6.49
C MET A 74 -8.11 -8.70 5.70
N GLU A 75 -7.94 -8.49 4.40
CA GLU A 75 -8.96 -7.93 3.52
C GLU A 75 -10.16 -8.88 3.36
N GLU A 76 -9.93 -10.17 3.08
CA GLU A 76 -11.00 -11.15 2.91
C GLU A 76 -11.82 -11.31 4.20
N ILE A 77 -11.16 -11.39 5.37
CA ILE A 77 -11.83 -11.39 6.67
C ILE A 77 -12.55 -10.04 6.89
N GLY A 78 -11.89 -8.93 6.55
CA GLY A 78 -12.43 -7.58 6.69
C GLY A 78 -13.73 -7.40 5.94
N VAL A 79 -13.74 -7.71 4.63
CA VAL A 79 -14.94 -7.60 3.78
C VAL A 79 -16.07 -8.50 4.28
N ARG A 80 -15.75 -9.76 4.63
CA ARG A 80 -16.79 -10.72 5.06
C ARG A 80 -17.41 -10.41 6.40
N THR A 81 -16.66 -9.82 7.32
CA THR A 81 -17.09 -9.68 8.72
C THR A 81 -17.31 -8.24 9.16
N GLY A 82 -16.73 -7.27 8.46
CA GLY A 82 -16.68 -5.88 8.90
C GLY A 82 -15.83 -5.64 10.15
N LEU A 83 -15.09 -6.65 10.63
CA LEU A 83 -14.41 -6.58 11.93
C LEU A 83 -13.08 -5.84 11.88
N ILE A 84 -12.36 -5.86 10.75
CA ILE A 84 -11.02 -5.28 10.65
C ILE A 84 -11.11 -3.80 10.24
N PHE A 85 -11.69 -3.53 9.07
CA PHE A 85 -11.71 -2.18 8.48
C PHE A 85 -13.07 -1.48 8.65
N GLY A 86 -14.12 -2.17 9.07
CA GLY A 86 -15.53 -1.75 9.03
C GLY A 86 -16.28 -2.50 7.94
N ALA A 87 -17.58 -2.22 7.81
CA ALA A 87 -18.41 -2.86 6.78
C ALA A 87 -18.25 -2.12 5.44
N TYR A 88 -17.76 -2.81 4.43
CA TYR A 88 -17.55 -2.31 3.07
C TYR A 88 -17.55 -3.44 2.05
N HIS A 89 -17.65 -3.09 0.79
CA HIS A 89 -17.41 -4.01 -0.32
C HIS A 89 -16.66 -3.31 -1.46
N TYR A 90 -15.90 -4.09 -2.22
CA TYR A 90 -15.23 -3.63 -3.43
C TYR A 90 -16.17 -3.61 -4.62
N SER A 91 -16.11 -2.54 -5.42
CA SER A 91 -16.74 -2.49 -6.74
C SER A 91 -15.97 -3.37 -7.75
N ASP A 92 -16.41 -3.36 -9.01
CA ASP A 92 -15.72 -4.08 -10.09
C ASP A 92 -14.66 -3.24 -10.81
N LEU A 93 -14.46 -1.98 -10.40
CA LEU A 93 -13.49 -1.04 -11.01
C LEU A 93 -12.03 -1.48 -10.81
N LEU A 94 -11.74 -2.27 -9.78
CA LEU A 94 -10.39 -2.77 -9.47
C LEU A 94 -10.09 -4.13 -10.12
N GLY A 95 -10.95 -4.58 -11.05
CA GLY A 95 -10.73 -5.79 -11.84
C GLY A 95 -11.17 -7.09 -11.14
N PRO A 96 -10.64 -8.24 -11.58
CA PRO A 96 -11.10 -9.54 -11.11
C PRO A 96 -10.81 -9.74 -9.63
N LYS A 97 -11.75 -10.39 -8.94
CA LYS A 97 -11.68 -10.69 -7.50
C LYS A 97 -11.25 -12.13 -7.27
N LEU A 98 -10.45 -12.34 -6.25
CA LEU A 98 -10.21 -13.62 -5.60
C LEU A 98 -11.05 -13.61 -4.30
N GLY A 99 -12.10 -14.46 -4.23
CA GLY A 99 -13.09 -14.30 -3.17
C GLY A 99 -13.83 -12.95 -3.29
N HIS A 100 -13.73 -12.14 -2.24
CA HIS A 100 -14.35 -10.80 -2.19
C HIS A 100 -13.35 -9.65 -2.49
N VAL A 101 -12.08 -9.97 -2.60
CA VAL A 101 -10.98 -9.01 -2.72
C VAL A 101 -10.45 -8.95 -4.15
N PRO A 102 -10.36 -7.78 -4.79
CA PRO A 102 -9.70 -7.64 -6.09
C PRO A 102 -8.25 -8.10 -6.04
N ALA A 103 -7.82 -8.85 -7.06
CA ALA A 103 -6.47 -9.44 -7.12
C ALA A 103 -5.35 -8.38 -7.09
N ILE A 104 -5.64 -7.13 -7.44
CA ILE A 104 -4.71 -6.01 -7.38
C ILE A 104 -4.42 -5.55 -5.95
N ILE A 105 -5.33 -5.78 -4.98
CA ILE A 105 -5.22 -5.24 -3.62
C ILE A 105 -3.99 -5.78 -2.86
N PRO A 106 -3.69 -7.10 -2.85
CA PRO A 106 -2.46 -7.58 -2.22
C PRO A 106 -1.17 -6.99 -2.82
N LEU A 107 -1.21 -6.64 -4.10
CA LEU A 107 -0.10 -5.95 -4.77
C LEU A 107 -0.01 -4.49 -4.30
N ALA A 108 -1.15 -3.80 -4.19
CA ALA A 108 -1.22 -2.44 -3.67
C ALA A 108 -0.74 -2.36 -2.21
N TRP A 109 -0.99 -3.38 -1.39
CA TRP A 109 -0.45 -3.45 -0.05
C TRP A 109 1.08 -3.48 -0.05
N PHE A 110 1.72 -4.36 -0.84
CA PHE A 110 3.18 -4.38 -0.93
C PHE A 110 3.75 -3.08 -1.50
N MET A 111 3.08 -2.50 -2.50
CA MET A 111 3.45 -1.21 -3.11
C MET A 111 3.73 -0.15 -2.05
N MET A 112 2.94 -0.09 -0.98
CA MET A 112 3.02 0.93 0.06
C MET A 112 3.69 0.46 1.35
N VAL A 113 3.52 -0.80 1.75
CA VAL A 113 4.15 -1.34 2.96
C VAL A 113 5.67 -1.27 2.85
N TYR A 114 6.24 -1.56 1.68
CA TYR A 114 7.70 -1.46 1.50
C TYR A 114 8.24 -0.03 1.67
N PRO A 115 7.71 1.01 1.02
CA PRO A 115 8.13 2.39 1.28
C PRO A 115 7.92 2.82 2.74
N ALA A 116 6.79 2.44 3.35
CA ALA A 116 6.52 2.74 4.76
C ALA A 116 7.58 2.10 5.69
N TRP A 117 7.94 0.84 5.43
CA TRP A 117 9.02 0.16 6.14
C TRP A 117 10.38 0.83 5.90
N ALA A 118 10.69 1.25 4.66
CA ALA A 118 11.93 1.94 4.34
C ALA A 118 12.06 3.29 5.07
N VAL A 119 10.97 4.06 5.14
CA VAL A 119 10.89 5.31 5.93
C VAL A 119 11.08 5.03 7.42
N ALA A 120 10.37 4.04 7.97
CA ALA A 120 10.50 3.65 9.37
C ALA A 120 11.95 3.27 9.71
N ARG A 121 12.62 2.53 8.85
CA ARG A 121 14.03 2.14 9.02
C ARG A 121 14.97 3.36 9.11
N VAL A 122 14.70 4.41 8.34
CA VAL A 122 15.47 5.66 8.43
C VAL A 122 15.18 6.36 9.76
N LEU A 123 13.92 6.40 10.19
CA LEU A 123 13.52 7.09 11.42
C LEU A 123 14.02 6.40 12.70
N VAL A 124 14.23 5.07 12.67
CA VAL A 124 14.79 4.32 13.80
C VAL A 124 16.30 4.13 13.72
N GLN A 125 17.01 4.88 12.87
CA GLN A 125 18.47 4.81 12.83
C GLN A 125 19.07 5.05 14.21
N GLY A 126 19.94 4.12 14.64
CA GLY A 126 20.55 4.14 15.98
C GLY A 126 19.81 3.32 17.03
N ILE A 127 18.63 2.78 16.73
CA ILE A 127 17.93 1.80 17.57
C ILE A 127 18.34 0.39 17.12
N ASP A 128 18.66 -0.48 18.08
CA ASP A 128 18.95 -1.89 17.78
C ASP A 128 17.67 -2.63 17.38
N THR A 129 17.44 -2.78 16.07
CA THR A 129 16.28 -3.50 15.53
C THR A 129 16.50 -5.03 15.48
N SER A 130 17.63 -5.55 15.95
CA SER A 130 17.80 -6.99 16.15
C SER A 130 17.11 -7.47 17.44
N ALA A 131 16.91 -6.57 18.40
CA ALA A 131 16.17 -6.81 19.62
C ALA A 131 14.66 -6.56 19.43
N ALA A 132 13.80 -7.36 20.10
CA ALA A 132 12.35 -7.27 19.96
C ALA A 132 11.76 -5.86 20.16
N PRO A 133 12.20 -5.04 21.14
CA PRO A 133 11.67 -3.68 21.30
C PRO A 133 11.97 -2.76 20.11
N GLY A 134 13.17 -2.86 19.53
CA GLY A 134 13.55 -2.04 18.38
C GLY A 134 12.83 -2.47 17.12
N LEU A 135 12.65 -3.79 16.91
CA LEU A 135 11.84 -4.32 15.82
C LEU A 135 10.38 -3.86 15.94
N ALA A 136 9.79 -3.93 17.13
CA ALA A 136 8.43 -3.44 17.38
C ALA A 136 8.30 -1.93 17.12
N ALA A 137 9.28 -1.13 17.53
CA ALA A 137 9.30 0.30 17.25
C ALA A 137 9.30 0.59 15.75
N GLN A 138 10.12 -0.13 14.98
CA GLN A 138 10.15 -0.01 13.52
C GLN A 138 8.80 -0.40 12.90
N ALA A 139 8.20 -1.52 13.32
CA ALA A 139 6.90 -1.98 12.84
C ALA A 139 5.78 -0.98 13.14
N ILE A 140 5.76 -0.40 14.36
CA ILE A 140 4.79 0.63 14.76
C ILE A 140 4.94 1.89 13.86
N ILE A 141 6.16 2.36 13.64
CA ILE A 141 6.40 3.53 12.80
C ILE A 141 6.00 3.25 11.35
N ALA A 142 6.33 2.07 10.80
CA ALA A 142 5.89 1.68 9.47
C ALA A 142 4.36 1.65 9.37
N ALA A 143 3.68 1.11 10.37
CA ALA A 143 2.21 1.09 10.43
C ALA A 143 1.61 2.51 10.51
N MET A 144 2.24 3.42 11.25
CA MET A 144 1.81 4.83 11.31
C MET A 144 2.01 5.53 9.96
N VAL A 145 3.14 5.33 9.29
CA VAL A 145 3.41 5.90 7.95
C VAL A 145 2.40 5.39 6.94
N MET A 146 2.14 4.09 6.93
CA MET A 146 1.16 3.46 6.05
C MET A 146 -0.25 4.00 6.29
N THR A 147 -0.66 4.11 7.55
CA THR A 147 -1.98 4.63 7.91
C THR A 147 -2.12 6.12 7.59
N ALA A 148 -1.06 6.91 7.75
CA ALA A 148 -1.07 8.31 7.36
C ALA A 148 -1.30 8.49 5.85
N TRP A 149 -0.75 7.61 5.03
CA TRP A 149 -1.05 7.58 3.60
C TRP A 149 -2.50 7.21 3.33
N ASP A 150 -3.03 6.19 3.99
CA ASP A 150 -4.43 5.76 3.86
C ASP A 150 -5.42 6.88 4.22
N VAL A 151 -5.14 7.65 5.27
CA VAL A 151 -5.96 8.82 5.66
C VAL A 151 -6.17 9.80 4.50
N VAL A 152 -5.18 9.94 3.62
CA VAL A 152 -5.26 10.84 2.45
C VAL A 152 -5.90 10.13 1.25
N MET A 153 -5.55 8.87 1.02
CA MET A 153 -5.92 8.11 -0.18
C MET A 153 -7.36 7.60 -0.12
N ASP A 154 -7.78 6.98 1.00
CA ASP A 154 -9.07 6.28 1.10
C ASP A 154 -10.28 7.16 0.77
N PRO A 155 -10.40 8.41 1.27
CA PRO A 155 -11.51 9.27 0.88
C PRO A 155 -11.65 9.46 -0.63
N GLY A 156 -10.53 9.66 -1.32
CA GLY A 156 -10.52 9.83 -2.78
C GLY A 156 -10.91 8.56 -3.53
N MET A 157 -10.37 7.42 -3.11
CA MET A 157 -10.64 6.12 -3.72
C MET A 157 -12.09 5.67 -3.49
N ALA A 158 -12.64 5.91 -2.31
CA ALA A 158 -14.05 5.65 -2.00
C ALA A 158 -14.98 6.58 -2.79
N ALA A 159 -14.65 7.88 -2.89
CA ALA A 159 -15.40 8.84 -3.70
C ALA A 159 -15.37 8.48 -5.19
N ALA A 160 -14.28 7.90 -5.69
CA ALA A 160 -14.17 7.37 -7.05
C ALA A 160 -14.92 6.03 -7.24
N GLY A 161 -15.51 5.46 -6.19
CA GLY A 161 -16.32 4.25 -6.26
C GLY A 161 -15.53 2.95 -6.33
N ASN A 162 -14.25 2.93 -5.98
CA ASN A 162 -13.44 1.71 -5.96
C ASN A 162 -13.91 0.73 -4.88
N TRP A 163 -14.40 1.26 -3.75
CA TRP A 163 -15.11 0.54 -2.70
C TRP A 163 -16.18 1.41 -2.07
N VAL A 164 -17.12 0.78 -1.41
CA VAL A 164 -18.26 1.47 -0.78
C VAL A 164 -18.31 1.12 0.70
N TRP A 165 -18.25 2.13 1.55
CA TRP A 165 -18.48 2.01 2.99
C TRP A 165 -19.97 1.91 3.28
N GLU A 166 -20.43 0.78 3.82
CA GLU A 166 -21.86 0.55 4.10
C GLU A 166 -22.35 1.34 5.32
N ARG A 167 -21.44 1.61 6.25
CA ARG A 167 -21.67 2.48 7.40
C ARG A 167 -20.62 3.57 7.38
N GLY A 168 -21.03 4.74 6.91
CA GLY A 168 -20.14 5.89 6.77
C GLY A 168 -19.53 6.35 8.09
N GLY A 169 -18.34 6.94 8.02
CA GLY A 169 -17.61 7.55 9.13
C GLY A 169 -17.64 9.08 9.08
N LEU A 170 -17.13 9.72 10.14
CA LEU A 170 -17.10 11.18 10.25
C LEU A 170 -16.05 11.85 9.34
N TYR A 171 -15.02 11.12 8.94
CA TYR A 171 -13.96 11.65 8.09
C TYR A 171 -14.23 11.23 6.64
N PHE A 172 -14.82 12.12 5.86
CA PHE A 172 -15.18 11.90 4.44
C PHE A 172 -15.90 10.56 4.16
N GLY A 173 -16.70 10.09 5.11
CA GLY A 173 -17.42 8.83 4.99
C GLY A 173 -16.61 7.58 5.39
N VAL A 174 -15.34 7.71 5.69
CA VAL A 174 -14.46 6.58 6.07
C VAL A 174 -14.62 6.27 7.56
N PRO A 175 -14.88 4.99 7.93
CA PRO A 175 -14.98 4.58 9.33
C PRO A 175 -13.63 4.67 10.05
N ARG A 176 -13.61 5.14 11.30
CA ARG A 176 -12.38 5.13 12.12
C ARG A 176 -11.75 3.73 12.24
N ARG A 177 -12.57 2.69 12.19
CA ARG A 177 -12.13 1.30 12.24
C ARG A 177 -11.18 0.95 11.10
N ASN A 178 -11.37 1.55 9.93
CA ASN A 178 -10.47 1.39 8.80
C ASN A 178 -9.02 1.71 9.19
N TYR A 179 -8.78 2.85 9.79
CA TYR A 179 -7.42 3.27 10.18
C TYR A 179 -6.79 2.35 11.22
N PHE A 180 -7.57 1.81 12.16
CA PHE A 180 -7.07 0.77 13.08
C PHE A 180 -6.76 -0.53 12.35
N GLY A 181 -7.56 -0.90 11.36
CA GLY A 181 -7.30 -2.05 10.49
C GLY A 181 -6.00 -1.92 9.72
N TRP A 182 -5.73 -0.73 9.16
CA TRP A 182 -4.48 -0.43 8.48
C TRP A 182 -3.27 -0.49 9.40
N LEU A 183 -3.37 0.10 10.60
CA LEU A 183 -2.32 0.00 11.64
C LEU A 183 -2.04 -1.46 12.00
N LEU A 184 -3.09 -2.24 12.28
CA LEU A 184 -2.95 -3.64 12.67
C LEU A 184 -2.34 -4.48 11.54
N THR A 185 -2.88 -4.37 10.32
CA THR A 185 -2.43 -5.15 9.18
C THR A 185 -0.97 -4.88 8.85
N THR A 186 -0.58 -3.59 8.81
CA THR A 186 0.82 -3.22 8.54
C THR A 186 1.77 -3.65 9.65
N PHE A 187 1.34 -3.56 10.91
CA PHE A 187 2.14 -4.01 12.04
C PHE A 187 2.42 -5.52 12.02
N VAL A 188 1.46 -6.32 11.53
CA VAL A 188 1.60 -7.79 11.44
C VAL A 188 2.43 -8.23 10.24
N ILE A 189 2.47 -7.45 9.15
CA ILE A 189 3.31 -7.71 7.97
C ILE A 189 4.78 -7.50 8.31
#